data_9eed58f5dd67825fa1d5077c612e2afe
#
_entry.id   9eed58f5dd67825fa1d5077c612e2afe
#
_cell.length_a   1.000
_cell.length_b   1.000
_cell.length_c   1.000
_cell.angle_alpha   90.00
_cell.angle_beta   90.00
_cell.angle_gamma   90.00
#
_symmetry.space_group_name_H-M   'P 1'
#
loop_
_entity.id
_entity.type
_entity.pdbx_description
1 polymer ?
#
loop_
_entity_poly.entity_id
_entity_poly.type
_entity_poly.pdbx_seq_one_letter_code
_entity_poly.pdbx_strand_id
1 'polypeptide(L)'
;LAVLATQAQHRDRKTKLGNYMPDEHDFDPFGFFQKLGMTRTYAETDWQDQYILSSQVWTTARDLGRMGMLYLNNGMWNGERLLPDNWREYVSTPSGPQPESGKFGYGATFWLMNQSDGIPKDTFAGFGNRGQYLVVIPSLDLVIVRRGYDSAENRFDIEAFTKEIVAAID
;
A
#
# COMPACT_ATOMS: atom_id res chain seq x y z
N LEU A 1 -4.98 1.73 0.34
CA LEU A 1 -5.43 0.73 -0.66
C LEU A 1 -6.40 1.35 -1.65
N ALA A 2 -7.44 2.00 -1.15
CA ALA A 2 -8.40 2.72 -1.99
C ALA A 2 -7.73 3.89 -2.74
N VAL A 3 -6.82 4.62 -2.11
CA VAL A 3 -6.06 5.72 -2.75
C VAL A 3 -5.22 5.26 -3.93
N LEU A 4 -4.75 4.01 -3.95
CA LEU A 4 -4.01 3.44 -5.08
C LEU A 4 -4.86 3.34 -6.35
N ALA A 5 -6.10 2.91 -6.21
CA ALA A 5 -7.05 2.84 -7.32
C ALA A 5 -7.39 4.24 -7.85
N THR A 6 -7.60 5.22 -6.96
CA THR A 6 -7.98 6.59 -7.34
C THR A 6 -6.89 7.34 -8.08
N GLN A 7 -5.64 7.26 -7.64
CA GLN A 7 -4.56 8.01 -8.30
C GLN A 7 -4.21 7.43 -9.66
N ALA A 8 -4.33 6.13 -9.84
CA ALA A 8 -4.23 5.51 -11.15
C ALA A 8 -5.37 5.99 -12.09
N GLN A 9 -6.59 6.13 -11.57
CA GLN A 9 -7.74 6.61 -12.34
C GLN A 9 -7.66 8.09 -12.71
N HIS A 10 -7.17 8.96 -11.82
CA HIS A 10 -7.17 10.41 -12.06
C HIS A 10 -5.97 10.90 -12.88
N ARG A 11 -4.84 10.22 -12.85
CA ARG A 11 -3.65 10.66 -13.58
C ARG A 11 -3.63 10.30 -15.05
N ASP A 12 -4.39 9.32 -15.50
CA ASP A 12 -4.05 8.65 -16.75
C ASP A 12 -5.13 8.46 -17.79
N ARG A 13 -6.03 9.39 -17.94
CA ARG A 13 -6.82 9.49 -19.19
C ARG A 13 -5.95 9.70 -20.45
N LYS A 14 -4.63 9.90 -20.33
CA LYS A 14 -3.74 10.25 -21.45
C LYS A 14 -2.40 9.55 -21.52
N THR A 15 -2.04 8.66 -20.61
CA THR A 15 -0.75 7.98 -20.61
C THR A 15 -0.87 6.46 -20.82
N LYS A 16 0.25 5.79 -21.11
CA LYS A 16 0.31 4.36 -21.44
C LYS A 16 -0.27 3.40 -20.39
N LEU A 17 -0.58 3.88 -19.17
CA LEU A 17 -1.26 3.10 -18.13
C LEU A 17 -2.76 2.93 -18.41
N GLY A 18 -3.38 3.80 -19.20
CA GLY A 18 -4.79 3.70 -19.58
C GLY A 18 -5.18 2.42 -20.33
N ASN A 19 -4.20 1.66 -20.82
CA ASN A 19 -4.43 0.36 -21.45
C ASN A 19 -4.47 -0.82 -20.44
N TYR A 20 -4.15 -0.58 -19.17
CA TYR A 20 -4.06 -1.62 -18.13
C TYR A 20 -5.14 -1.50 -17.06
N MET A 21 -5.85 -0.39 -16.99
CA MET A 21 -6.94 -0.22 -16.05
C MET A 21 -8.28 -0.35 -16.78
N PRO A 22 -9.22 -1.11 -16.24
CA PRO A 22 -10.59 -1.09 -16.70
C PRO A 22 -11.12 0.34 -16.70
N ASP A 23 -12.04 0.66 -17.58
CA ASP A 23 -12.71 1.95 -17.58
C ASP A 23 -13.27 2.25 -16.18
N GLU A 24 -13.43 3.51 -15.79
CA GLU A 24 -13.88 3.91 -14.43
C GLU A 24 -15.14 3.15 -13.98
N HIS A 25 -15.95 2.73 -14.93
CA HIS A 25 -17.16 1.93 -14.69
C HIS A 25 -16.89 0.43 -14.52
N ASP A 26 -15.69 -0.06 -14.87
CA ASP A 26 -15.38 -1.50 -14.88
C ASP A 26 -14.42 -1.90 -13.76
N PHE A 27 -13.92 -0.95 -12.93
CA PHE A 27 -13.06 -1.30 -11.80
C PHE A 27 -13.89 -2.00 -10.71
N ASP A 28 -13.72 -3.29 -10.63
CA ASP A 28 -14.29 -4.11 -9.57
C ASP A 28 -13.26 -4.41 -8.47
N PRO A 29 -13.24 -3.63 -7.37
CA PRO A 29 -12.34 -3.90 -6.25
C PRO A 29 -12.66 -5.23 -5.57
N PHE A 30 -13.87 -5.73 -5.63
CA PHE A 30 -14.22 -7.03 -5.07
C PHE A 30 -13.61 -8.16 -5.91
N GLY A 31 -13.66 -8.10 -7.24
CA GLY A 31 -12.98 -9.04 -8.12
C GLY A 31 -11.48 -9.03 -7.89
N PHE A 32 -10.87 -7.87 -7.69
CA PHE A 32 -9.46 -7.75 -7.35
C PHE A 32 -9.14 -8.38 -5.98
N PHE A 33 -9.95 -8.11 -4.95
CA PHE A 33 -9.77 -8.72 -3.64
C PHE A 33 -9.96 -10.24 -3.67
N GLN A 34 -10.93 -10.73 -4.46
CA GLN A 34 -11.15 -12.17 -4.65
C GLN A 34 -9.95 -12.85 -5.30
N LYS A 35 -9.37 -12.26 -6.34
CA LYS A 35 -8.14 -12.78 -6.99
C LYS A 35 -6.99 -12.92 -6.00
N LEU A 36 -6.84 -11.98 -5.06
CA LEU A 36 -5.86 -12.03 -3.98
C LEU A 36 -6.23 -13.00 -2.84
N GLY A 37 -7.44 -13.55 -2.85
CA GLY A 37 -7.96 -14.35 -1.74
C GLY A 37 -8.26 -13.52 -0.48
N MET A 38 -8.50 -12.20 -0.63
CA MET A 38 -8.85 -11.27 0.45
C MET A 38 -10.35 -11.36 0.76
N THR A 39 -10.78 -12.54 1.20
CA THR A 39 -12.20 -12.89 1.35
C THR A 39 -12.90 -12.20 2.54
N ARG A 40 -12.16 -11.51 3.39
CA ARG A 40 -12.67 -10.75 4.54
C ARG A 40 -12.27 -9.28 4.44
N THR A 41 -12.40 -8.75 3.22
CA THR A 41 -12.13 -7.35 2.89
C THR A 41 -13.37 -6.72 2.27
N TYR A 42 -13.71 -5.55 2.74
CA TYR A 42 -14.87 -4.78 2.27
C TYR A 42 -14.45 -3.33 2.02
N ALA A 43 -14.83 -2.79 0.87
CA ALA A 43 -14.69 -1.37 0.53
C ALA A 43 -16.08 -0.72 0.54
N GLU A 44 -16.20 0.38 1.27
CA GLU A 44 -17.46 1.14 1.34
C GLU A 44 -17.67 1.97 0.07
N THR A 45 -18.94 2.16 -0.26
CA THR A 45 -19.38 3.09 -1.29
C THR A 45 -20.10 4.29 -0.67
N ASP A 46 -20.19 5.37 -1.43
CA ASP A 46 -21.04 6.50 -1.08
C ASP A 46 -22.52 6.22 -1.47
N TRP A 47 -23.37 7.23 -1.33
CA TRP A 47 -24.79 7.14 -1.64
C TRP A 47 -25.12 6.98 -3.16
N GLN A 48 -24.10 7.13 -4.03
CA GLN A 48 -24.20 6.92 -5.48
C GLN A 48 -23.54 5.60 -5.91
N ASP A 49 -23.25 4.70 -4.96
CA ASP A 49 -22.54 3.45 -5.15
C ASP A 49 -21.10 3.62 -5.72
N GLN A 50 -20.50 4.81 -5.52
CA GLN A 50 -19.11 5.06 -5.89
C GLN A 50 -18.18 4.69 -4.73
N TYR A 51 -17.08 3.99 -5.01
CA TYR A 51 -16.11 3.62 -3.99
C TYR A 51 -15.44 4.83 -3.35
N ILE A 52 -15.33 4.82 -2.03
CA ILE A 52 -14.60 5.83 -1.27
C ILE A 52 -13.11 5.52 -1.36
N LEU A 53 -12.49 5.98 -2.43
CA LEU A 53 -11.14 5.59 -2.82
C LEU A 53 -10.02 6.16 -1.94
N SER A 54 -10.30 7.13 -1.08
CA SER A 54 -9.33 7.71 -0.14
C SER A 54 -9.22 6.95 1.18
N SER A 55 -10.20 6.12 1.52
CA SER A 55 -10.31 5.44 2.82
C SER A 55 -11.38 4.34 2.79
N GLN A 56 -11.85 3.92 3.97
CA GLN A 56 -13.03 3.06 4.14
C GLN A 56 -12.89 1.66 3.54
N VAL A 57 -11.68 1.12 3.56
CA VAL A 57 -11.44 -0.29 3.27
C VAL A 57 -11.21 -1.04 4.58
N TRP A 58 -12.13 -1.90 4.91
CA TRP A 58 -12.10 -2.75 6.11
C TRP A 58 -11.54 -4.10 5.73
N THR A 59 -10.47 -4.51 6.39
CA THR A 59 -9.76 -5.74 6.02
C THR A 59 -9.16 -6.42 7.24
N THR A 60 -8.88 -7.71 7.17
CA THR A 60 -8.14 -8.41 8.22
C THR A 60 -6.64 -8.22 8.06
N ALA A 61 -5.86 -8.54 9.11
CA ALA A 61 -4.39 -8.51 9.01
C ALA A 61 -3.87 -9.45 7.93
N ARG A 62 -4.46 -10.64 7.78
CA ARG A 62 -4.05 -11.63 6.77
C ARG A 62 -4.36 -11.15 5.36
N ASP A 63 -5.50 -10.51 5.14
CA ASP A 63 -5.85 -9.96 3.84
C ASP A 63 -4.96 -8.76 3.48
N LEU A 64 -4.67 -7.88 4.46
CA LEU A 64 -3.72 -6.80 4.26
C LEU A 64 -2.30 -7.34 3.96
N GLY A 65 -1.91 -8.44 4.60
CA GLY A 65 -0.67 -9.14 4.29
C GLY A 65 -0.60 -9.67 2.86
N ARG A 66 -1.70 -10.22 2.31
CA ARG A 66 -1.77 -10.63 0.90
C ARG A 66 -1.52 -9.47 -0.06
N MET A 67 -2.06 -8.29 0.28
CA MET A 67 -1.77 -7.08 -0.48
C MET A 67 -0.27 -6.73 -0.43
N GLY A 68 0.36 -6.80 0.75
CA GLY A 68 1.80 -6.61 0.89
C GLY A 68 2.60 -7.62 0.05
N MET A 69 2.21 -8.88 0.07
CA MET A 69 2.83 -9.93 -0.74
C MET A 69 2.70 -9.68 -2.25
N LEU A 70 1.59 -9.11 -2.72
CA LEU A 70 1.44 -8.71 -4.11
C LEU A 70 2.49 -7.67 -4.52
N TYR A 71 2.74 -6.66 -3.66
CA TYR A 71 3.78 -5.66 -3.89
C TYR A 71 5.18 -6.27 -3.82
N LEU A 72 5.43 -7.15 -2.85
CA LEU A 72 6.68 -7.87 -2.69
C LEU A 72 7.02 -8.68 -3.95
N ASN A 73 6.03 -9.36 -4.52
CA ASN A 73 6.12 -10.14 -5.75
C ASN A 73 6.00 -9.28 -7.03
N ASN A 74 6.25 -7.98 -6.94
CA ASN A 74 6.22 -7.05 -8.07
C ASN A 74 4.94 -7.17 -8.92
N GLY A 75 3.78 -7.25 -8.28
CA GLY A 75 2.47 -7.32 -8.92
C GLY A 75 2.05 -8.69 -9.45
N MET A 76 2.84 -9.73 -9.19
CA MET A 76 2.51 -11.11 -9.56
C MET A 76 1.79 -11.83 -8.41
N TRP A 77 0.73 -12.57 -8.75
CA TRP A 77 -0.04 -13.37 -7.80
C TRP A 77 -0.50 -14.67 -8.44
N ASN A 78 -0.12 -15.82 -7.87
CA ASN A 78 -0.47 -17.15 -8.39
C ASN A 78 -0.18 -17.34 -9.90
N GLY A 79 0.89 -16.73 -10.41
CA GLY A 79 1.26 -16.80 -11.83
C GLY A 79 0.56 -15.77 -12.73
N GLU A 80 -0.41 -15.01 -12.21
CA GLU A 80 -1.09 -13.92 -12.92
C GLU A 80 -0.47 -12.57 -12.56
N ARG A 81 -0.31 -11.69 -13.56
CA ARG A 81 0.09 -10.30 -13.30
C ARG A 81 -1.14 -9.46 -13.02
N LEU A 82 -1.25 -8.97 -11.77
CA LEU A 82 -2.35 -8.13 -11.31
C LEU A 82 -2.02 -6.63 -11.30
N LEU A 83 -0.72 -6.27 -11.20
CA LEU A 83 -0.26 -4.88 -11.28
C LEU A 83 0.78 -4.74 -12.40
N PRO A 84 0.92 -3.57 -13.02
CA PRO A 84 1.97 -3.29 -14.00
C PRO A 84 3.36 -3.69 -13.48
N ASP A 85 4.26 -4.09 -14.37
CA ASP A 85 5.60 -4.58 -14.02
C ASP A 85 6.49 -3.53 -13.32
N ASN A 86 6.26 -2.25 -13.58
CA ASN A 86 6.94 -1.12 -12.93
C ASN A 86 6.15 -0.52 -11.74
N TRP A 87 5.04 -1.14 -11.34
CA TRP A 87 4.15 -0.54 -10.33
C TRP A 87 4.81 -0.37 -8.97
N ARG A 88 5.56 -1.39 -8.52
CA ARG A 88 6.32 -1.31 -7.27
C ARG A 88 7.32 -0.17 -7.27
N GLU A 89 8.10 -0.04 -8.35
CA GLU A 89 9.05 1.06 -8.52
C GLU A 89 8.32 2.42 -8.51
N TYR A 90 7.23 2.52 -9.26
CA TYR A 90 6.42 3.73 -9.32
C TYR A 90 5.94 4.20 -7.94
N VAL A 91 5.43 3.29 -7.10
CA VAL A 91 4.90 3.66 -5.79
C VAL A 91 5.99 3.88 -4.73
N SER A 92 7.16 3.27 -4.87
CA SER A 92 8.28 3.37 -3.93
C SER A 92 9.34 4.42 -4.33
N THR A 93 9.17 5.08 -5.46
CA THR A 93 10.05 6.19 -5.87
C THR A 93 9.52 7.52 -5.32
N PRO A 94 10.37 8.38 -4.74
CA PRO A 94 9.95 9.71 -4.29
C PRO A 94 9.28 10.50 -5.41
N SER A 95 8.10 11.06 -5.14
CA SER A 95 7.32 11.83 -6.11
C SER A 95 6.78 13.13 -5.50
N GLY A 96 6.81 14.21 -6.28
CA GLY A 96 6.40 15.54 -5.80
C GLY A 96 7.32 16.12 -4.70
N PRO A 97 6.89 17.19 -4.01
CA PRO A 97 7.62 17.76 -2.89
C PRO A 97 7.78 16.73 -1.76
N GLN A 98 9.01 16.57 -1.30
CA GLN A 98 9.32 15.63 -0.22
C GLN A 98 9.26 16.33 1.14
N PRO A 99 8.91 15.60 2.23
CA PRO A 99 9.02 16.11 3.59
C PRO A 99 10.46 16.52 3.93
N GLU A 100 10.61 17.37 4.93
CA GLU A 100 11.92 17.74 5.48
C GLU A 100 12.69 16.51 5.98
N SER A 101 14.01 16.63 6.04
CA SER A 101 14.89 15.57 6.54
C SER A 101 14.47 15.08 7.93
N GLY A 102 14.60 13.79 8.19
CA GLY A 102 14.19 13.13 9.43
C GLY A 102 12.71 12.72 9.46
N LYS A 103 11.97 12.93 8.38
CA LYS A 103 10.60 12.41 8.18
C LYS A 103 10.60 11.39 7.05
N PHE A 104 9.54 10.58 7.01
CA PHE A 104 9.36 9.65 5.91
C PHE A 104 9.22 10.39 4.57
N GLY A 105 9.86 9.90 3.52
CA GLY A 105 9.59 10.33 2.17
C GLY A 105 8.18 9.93 1.71
N TYR A 106 7.77 10.40 0.54
CA TYR A 106 6.48 10.07 -0.04
C TYR A 106 6.60 9.73 -1.53
N GLY A 107 6.08 8.57 -1.90
CA GLY A 107 5.97 8.12 -3.28
C GLY A 107 4.56 8.31 -3.83
N ALA A 108 4.20 7.51 -4.82
CA ALA A 108 2.83 7.51 -5.30
C ALA A 108 1.93 6.72 -4.34
N THR A 109 1.35 7.42 -3.34
CA THR A 109 0.44 6.92 -2.29
C THR A 109 1.06 6.13 -1.13
N PHE A 110 2.35 5.88 -1.15
CA PHE A 110 3.06 5.23 -0.05
C PHE A 110 4.01 6.18 0.65
N TRP A 111 4.12 6.02 1.96
CA TRP A 111 5.20 6.58 2.76
C TRP A 111 6.48 5.79 2.49
N LEU A 112 7.60 6.49 2.37
CA LEU A 112 8.90 5.89 2.13
C LEU A 112 9.76 6.00 3.38
N MET A 113 10.20 4.87 3.91
CA MET A 113 11.09 4.82 5.08
C MET A 113 12.57 4.94 4.66
N ASN A 114 12.83 5.53 3.51
CA ASN A 114 14.12 5.64 2.86
C ASN A 114 15.11 6.58 3.57
N GLN A 115 14.64 7.36 4.54
CA GLN A 115 15.46 8.26 5.38
C GLN A 115 15.68 7.70 6.79
N SER A 116 15.02 6.60 7.15
CA SER A 116 15.11 5.99 8.48
C SER A 116 16.41 5.17 8.60
N ASP A 117 17.19 5.47 9.66
CA ASP A 117 18.39 4.71 9.95
C ASP A 117 18.06 3.32 10.50
N GLY A 118 18.80 2.30 10.05
CA GLY A 118 18.58 0.90 10.45
C GLY A 118 17.37 0.25 9.77
N ILE A 119 16.80 0.88 8.73
CA ILE A 119 15.77 0.32 7.87
C ILE A 119 16.26 0.34 6.42
N PRO A 120 16.08 -0.74 5.63
CA PRO A 120 16.46 -0.74 4.22
C PRO A 120 15.82 0.41 3.43
N LYS A 121 16.58 1.01 2.54
CA LYS A 121 16.15 2.22 1.80
C LYS A 121 15.03 1.99 0.78
N ASP A 122 14.78 0.75 0.42
CA ASP A 122 13.69 0.31 -0.46
C ASP A 122 12.37 0.05 0.28
N THR A 123 12.32 0.35 1.60
CA THR A 123 11.13 0.16 2.43
C THR A 123 10.07 1.21 2.12
N PHE A 124 8.85 0.76 1.87
CA PHE A 124 7.69 1.61 1.72
C PHE A 124 6.50 1.09 2.53
N ALA A 125 5.58 1.99 2.88
CA ALA A 125 4.53 1.65 3.83
C ALA A 125 3.21 2.39 3.56
N GLY A 126 2.11 1.70 3.81
CA GLY A 126 0.77 2.27 3.91
C GLY A 126 0.42 2.57 5.36
N PHE A 127 0.04 3.82 5.65
CA PHE A 127 -0.39 4.24 6.97
C PHE A 127 -1.87 4.53 6.97
N GLY A 128 -2.60 3.79 7.78
CA GLY A 128 -4.03 3.97 7.98
C GLY A 128 -4.36 4.58 9.34
N ASN A 129 -5.59 5.05 9.46
CA ASN A 129 -6.10 5.67 10.67
C ASN A 129 -5.94 4.73 11.89
N ARG A 130 -5.62 5.29 13.06
CA ARG A 130 -5.48 4.57 14.34
C ARG A 130 -4.47 3.43 14.32
N GLY A 131 -3.35 3.59 13.58
CA GLY A 131 -2.25 2.64 13.61
C GLY A 131 -2.48 1.36 12.79
N GLN A 132 -3.15 1.48 11.66
CA GLN A 132 -3.19 0.43 10.66
C GLN A 132 -1.96 0.57 9.77
N TYR A 133 -1.03 -0.36 9.84
CA TYR A 133 0.22 -0.29 9.09
C TYR A 133 0.40 -1.52 8.20
N LEU A 134 0.87 -1.26 6.99
CA LEU A 134 1.43 -2.24 6.06
C LEU A 134 2.82 -1.76 5.67
N VAL A 135 3.87 -2.48 6.05
CA VAL A 135 5.25 -2.18 5.64
C VAL A 135 5.72 -3.27 4.70
N VAL A 136 6.35 -2.89 3.61
CA VAL A 136 6.94 -3.80 2.62
C VAL A 136 8.43 -3.48 2.49
N ILE A 137 9.27 -4.49 2.66
CA ILE A 137 10.73 -4.40 2.56
C ILE A 137 11.21 -5.39 1.50
N PRO A 138 11.32 -4.95 0.23
CA PRO A 138 11.68 -5.86 -0.86
C PRO A 138 13.02 -6.55 -0.71
N SER A 139 14.04 -5.84 -0.24
CA SER A 139 15.40 -6.38 -0.05
C SER A 139 15.48 -7.49 1.01
N LEU A 140 14.52 -7.58 1.92
CA LEU A 140 14.44 -8.61 2.95
C LEU A 140 13.33 -9.63 2.71
N ASP A 141 12.63 -9.56 1.59
CA ASP A 141 11.45 -10.40 1.29
C ASP A 141 10.42 -10.37 2.44
N LEU A 142 10.20 -9.18 3.03
CA LEU A 142 9.46 -9.03 4.27
C LEU A 142 8.22 -8.14 4.12
N VAL A 143 7.12 -8.61 4.70
CA VAL A 143 5.89 -7.82 4.89
C VAL A 143 5.54 -7.78 6.36
N ILE A 144 5.37 -6.56 6.89
CA ILE A 144 4.91 -6.35 8.27
C ILE A 144 3.51 -5.76 8.24
N VAL A 145 2.60 -6.35 8.99
CA VAL A 145 1.23 -5.85 9.15
C VAL A 145 0.95 -5.62 10.62
N ARG A 146 0.53 -4.42 10.95
CA ARG A 146 -0.02 -4.12 12.26
C ARG A 146 -1.45 -3.61 12.14
N ARG A 147 -2.34 -4.16 12.97
CA ARG A 147 -3.70 -3.67 13.17
C ARG A 147 -3.78 -3.04 14.55
N GLY A 148 -4.13 -1.77 14.61
CA GLY A 148 -4.17 -1.00 15.85
C GLY A 148 -5.48 -0.30 16.11
N TYR A 149 -5.61 0.23 17.31
CA TYR A 149 -6.68 1.13 17.75
C TYR A 149 -6.05 2.27 18.57
N ASP A 150 -5.05 2.91 17.99
CA ASP A 150 -4.28 3.94 18.65
C ASP A 150 -5.12 5.20 18.87
N SER A 151 -4.92 5.84 20.01
CA SER A 151 -5.42 7.19 20.24
C SER A 151 -4.48 8.24 19.64
N ALA A 152 -4.93 9.48 19.56
CA ALA A 152 -4.09 10.59 19.10
C ALA A 152 -2.87 10.82 20.00
N GLU A 153 -3.01 10.48 21.30
CA GLU A 153 -1.99 10.69 22.32
C GLU A 153 -0.99 9.53 22.44
N ASN A 154 -1.43 8.30 22.07
CA ASN A 154 -0.62 7.08 22.17
C ASN A 154 -0.55 6.40 20.79
N ARG A 155 0.27 6.97 19.92
CA ARG A 155 0.53 6.38 18.59
C ARG A 155 1.65 5.35 18.68
N PHE A 156 1.43 4.23 18.05
CA PHE A 156 2.45 3.20 17.91
C PHE A 156 3.61 3.69 17.03
N ASP A 157 4.82 3.48 17.49
CA ASP A 157 6.02 3.80 16.73
C ASP A 157 6.35 2.67 15.75
N ILE A 158 5.84 2.81 14.54
CA ILE A 158 6.06 1.83 13.48
C ILE A 158 7.52 1.83 12.99
N GLU A 159 8.21 2.96 13.10
CA GLU A 159 9.61 3.05 12.70
C GLU A 159 10.49 2.25 13.65
N ALA A 160 10.37 2.48 14.96
CA ALA A 160 11.10 1.73 15.97
C ALA A 160 10.80 0.23 15.88
N PHE A 161 9.54 -0.15 15.72
CA PHE A 161 9.14 -1.53 15.57
C PHE A 161 9.72 -2.20 14.32
N THR A 162 9.72 -1.50 13.19
CA THR A 162 10.32 -2.01 11.95
C THR A 162 11.83 -2.24 12.11
N LYS A 163 12.53 -1.29 12.77
CA LYS A 163 13.97 -1.43 13.11
C LYS A 163 14.26 -2.68 13.93
N GLU A 164 13.47 -2.91 14.98
CA GLU A 164 13.63 -4.09 15.85
C GLU A 164 13.44 -5.40 15.08
N ILE A 165 12.45 -5.45 14.18
CA ILE A 165 12.23 -6.62 13.33
C ILE A 165 13.40 -6.84 12.38
N VAL A 166 13.87 -5.79 11.70
CA VAL A 166 15.02 -5.87 10.78
C VAL A 166 16.25 -6.37 11.53
N ALA A 167 16.56 -5.78 12.68
CA ALA A 167 17.70 -6.20 13.49
C ALA A 167 17.61 -7.64 14.05
N ALA A 168 16.41 -8.20 14.11
CA ALA A 168 16.20 -9.59 14.58
C ALA A 168 16.29 -10.63 13.46
N ILE A 169 16.33 -10.21 12.21
CA ILE A 169 16.43 -11.09 11.02
C ILE A 169 17.90 -11.22 10.56
N ASP A 170 18.72 -10.18 10.80
CA ASP A 170 20.16 -10.19 10.55
C ASP A 170 20.89 -11.12 11.58
#